data_d591311d39fb2200abf12c275348b826
#
_entry.id   d591311d39fb2200abf12c275348b826
#
_cell.length_a   1.000
_cell.length_b   1.000
_cell.length_c   1.000
_cell.angle_alpha   90.00
_cell.angle_beta   90.00
_cell.angle_gamma   90.00
#
_symmetry.space_group_name_H-M   'P 1'
#
loop_
_entity.id
_entity.type
_entity.pdbx_description
1 polymer ?
#
loop_
_entity_poly.entity_id
_entity_poly.type
_entity_poly.pdbx_seq_one_letter_code
_entity_poly.pdbx_strand_id
1 'polypeptide(L)'
;MKKILFTTLLCVMNVLFVIAQGTAEITFEKTSYNFGSFSESSPKVTCKFKFKNTGDGPLVIHQAIASCGCTVPQYPKEPIKPGESGEVTVTYNGAGKFPGHFRNTITLRTNSKNEITRLVVEGDMTPASADINQ
;
A
#
# COMPACT_ATOMS: atom_id res chain seq x y z
N MET A 1 43.89 -5.46 -37.29
CA MET A 1 42.98 -6.56 -36.96
C MET A 1 42.81 -6.79 -35.46
N LYS A 2 43.87 -6.80 -34.65
CA LYS A 2 43.78 -7.03 -33.17
C LYS A 2 43.01 -5.93 -32.43
N LYS A 3 43.04 -4.68 -32.90
CA LYS A 3 42.33 -3.54 -32.26
C LYS A 3 40.82 -3.56 -32.51
N ILE A 4 40.34 -4.10 -33.63
CA ILE A 4 38.94 -4.21 -34.01
C ILE A 4 38.28 -5.35 -33.21
N LEU A 5 38.97 -6.45 -32.95
CA LEU A 5 38.45 -7.55 -32.16
C LEU A 5 38.26 -7.14 -30.70
N PHE A 6 39.10 -6.28 -30.15
CA PHE A 6 39.02 -5.81 -28.76
C PHE A 6 37.87 -4.85 -28.55
N THR A 7 37.57 -3.97 -29.54
CA THR A 7 36.44 -3.05 -29.47
C THR A 7 35.11 -3.75 -29.63
N THR A 8 35.02 -4.79 -30.46
CA THR A 8 33.78 -5.56 -30.63
C THR A 8 33.48 -6.39 -29.37
N LEU A 9 34.49 -6.91 -28.69
CA LEU A 9 34.32 -7.66 -27.45
C LEU A 9 33.85 -6.76 -26.32
N LEU A 10 34.33 -5.49 -26.26
CA LEU A 10 33.92 -4.53 -25.25
C LEU A 10 32.48 -4.06 -25.45
N CYS A 11 32.00 -3.93 -26.70
CA CYS A 11 30.63 -3.60 -27.02
C CYS A 11 29.65 -4.72 -26.66
N VAL A 12 30.03 -5.98 -26.82
CA VAL A 12 29.20 -7.15 -26.48
C VAL A 12 29.03 -7.29 -24.98
N MET A 13 30.05 -6.94 -24.18
CA MET A 13 29.95 -6.96 -22.71
C MET A 13 29.01 -5.88 -22.14
N ASN A 14 28.86 -4.75 -22.83
CA ASN A 14 27.94 -3.70 -22.37
C ASN A 14 26.45 -4.02 -22.65
N VAL A 15 26.14 -4.87 -23.62
CA VAL A 15 24.76 -5.25 -23.96
C VAL A 15 24.17 -6.25 -22.96
N LEU A 16 25.02 -6.98 -22.24
CA LEU A 16 24.57 -7.98 -21.25
C LEU A 16 24.12 -7.36 -19.90
N PHE A 17 24.38 -6.08 -19.67
CA PHE A 17 23.99 -5.40 -18.41
C PHE A 17 22.59 -4.79 -18.42
N VAL A 18 21.87 -4.81 -19.55
CA VAL A 18 20.56 -4.15 -19.70
C VAL A 18 19.37 -5.07 -19.34
N ILE A 19 19.61 -6.36 -19.02
CA ILE A 19 18.50 -7.33 -18.88
C ILE A 19 18.13 -7.64 -17.44
N ALA A 20 18.60 -6.89 -16.45
CA ALA A 20 18.37 -7.23 -15.05
C ALA A 20 17.55 -6.19 -14.29
N GLN A 21 16.42 -5.72 -14.88
CA GLN A 21 15.38 -5.09 -14.08
C GLN A 21 14.36 -6.15 -13.70
N GLY A 22 14.46 -6.63 -12.46
CA GLY A 22 13.52 -7.58 -11.89
C GLY A 22 12.11 -7.00 -11.79
N THR A 23 11.15 -7.86 -11.54
CA THR A 23 9.75 -7.49 -11.35
C THR A 23 9.45 -7.30 -9.88
N ALA A 24 8.87 -6.16 -9.52
CA ALA A 24 8.40 -5.92 -8.17
C ALA A 24 7.18 -6.80 -7.86
N GLU A 25 7.07 -7.22 -6.61
CA GLU A 25 5.91 -7.95 -6.10
C GLU A 25 5.58 -7.47 -4.69
N ILE A 26 4.33 -7.08 -4.49
CA ILE A 26 3.86 -6.61 -3.18
C ILE A 26 3.10 -7.72 -2.47
N THR A 27 3.52 -8.05 -1.25
CA THR A 27 2.85 -9.05 -0.41
C THR A 27 2.48 -8.43 0.92
N PHE A 28 1.18 -8.37 1.19
CA PHE A 28 0.64 -7.88 2.46
C PHE A 28 0.50 -9.00 3.47
N GLU A 29 0.76 -8.70 4.75
CA GLU A 29 0.46 -9.62 5.86
C GLU A 29 -1.04 -9.82 6.01
N LYS A 30 -1.81 -8.73 5.87
CA LYS A 30 -3.28 -8.70 5.90
C LYS A 30 -3.78 -7.66 4.91
N THR A 31 -4.90 -7.92 4.27
CA THR A 31 -5.55 -7.00 3.33
C THR A 31 -6.86 -6.44 3.86
N SER A 32 -7.26 -6.82 5.05
CA SER A 32 -8.46 -6.29 5.72
C SER A 32 -8.17 -5.98 7.19
N TYR A 33 -8.85 -4.98 7.71
CA TYR A 33 -8.76 -4.58 9.10
C TYR A 33 -10.14 -4.19 9.63
N ASN A 34 -10.49 -4.74 10.79
CA ASN A 34 -11.71 -4.38 11.50
C ASN A 34 -11.36 -3.58 12.75
N PHE A 35 -11.79 -2.33 12.82
CA PHE A 35 -11.60 -1.46 13.97
C PHE A 35 -12.43 -1.86 15.19
N GLY A 36 -13.43 -2.73 14.99
CA GLY A 36 -14.40 -3.02 16.03
C GLY A 36 -15.32 -1.83 16.30
N SER A 37 -15.82 -1.73 17.52
CA SER A 37 -16.70 -0.64 17.95
C SER A 37 -15.88 0.53 18.52
N PHE A 38 -16.24 1.74 18.15
CA PHE A 38 -15.67 2.99 18.66
C PHE A 38 -16.74 4.08 18.69
N SER A 39 -16.58 5.07 19.56
CA SER A 39 -17.58 6.11 19.78
C SER A 39 -17.46 7.25 18.76
N GLU A 40 -18.60 7.83 18.37
CA GLU A 40 -18.64 9.06 17.57
C GLU A 40 -18.05 10.28 18.32
N SER A 41 -17.86 10.21 19.64
CA SER A 41 -17.14 11.23 20.40
C SER A 41 -15.61 11.18 20.17
N SER A 42 -15.08 10.05 19.69
CA SER A 42 -13.72 9.86 19.25
C SER A 42 -13.73 9.19 17.85
N PRO A 43 -14.16 9.92 16.82
CA PRO A 43 -14.55 9.31 15.54
C PRO A 43 -13.39 8.94 14.63
N LYS A 44 -12.16 9.24 15.01
CA LYS A 44 -10.97 8.97 14.18
C LYS A 44 -10.27 7.71 14.64
N VAL A 45 -10.12 6.74 13.73
CA VAL A 45 -9.42 5.47 13.96
C VAL A 45 -8.40 5.22 12.86
N THR A 46 -7.25 4.65 13.23
CA THR A 46 -6.12 4.45 12.32
C THR A 46 -5.60 3.03 12.43
N CYS A 47 -5.26 2.43 11.29
CA CYS A 47 -4.58 1.14 11.22
C CYS A 47 -3.42 1.17 10.23
N LYS A 48 -2.60 0.13 10.27
CA LYS A 48 -1.45 -0.04 9.37
C LYS A 48 -1.51 -1.39 8.69
N PHE A 49 -1.34 -1.38 7.38
CA PHE A 49 -1.18 -2.58 6.57
C PHE A 49 0.29 -2.76 6.23
N LYS A 50 0.91 -3.76 6.82
CA LYS A 50 2.32 -4.07 6.58
C LYS A 50 2.46 -4.90 5.32
N PHE A 51 3.45 -4.55 4.50
CA PHE A 51 3.77 -5.27 3.28
C PHE A 51 5.27 -5.44 3.12
N LYS A 52 5.64 -6.34 2.24
CA LYS A 52 7.02 -6.59 1.84
C LYS A 52 7.10 -6.62 0.32
N ASN A 53 8.18 -6.09 -0.23
CA ASN A 53 8.52 -6.32 -1.63
C ASN A 53 9.17 -7.70 -1.74
N THR A 54 8.39 -8.67 -2.19
CA THR A 54 8.81 -10.06 -2.37
C THR A 54 9.32 -10.35 -3.78
N GLY A 55 9.35 -9.34 -4.63
CA GLY A 55 9.92 -9.40 -5.97
C GLY A 55 11.43 -9.17 -5.99
N ASP A 56 11.99 -9.11 -7.18
CA ASP A 56 13.41 -8.89 -7.45
C ASP A 56 13.70 -7.53 -8.10
N GLY A 57 12.68 -6.70 -8.28
CA GLY A 57 12.77 -5.31 -8.75
C GLY A 57 12.24 -4.30 -7.74
N PRO A 58 12.55 -3.00 -7.89
CA PRO A 58 12.07 -1.97 -6.98
C PRO A 58 10.54 -1.81 -7.07
N LEU A 59 9.88 -1.73 -5.93
CA LEU A 59 8.45 -1.55 -5.80
C LEU A 59 8.12 -0.06 -5.66
N VAL A 60 7.23 0.43 -6.52
CA VAL A 60 6.71 1.80 -6.46
C VAL A 60 5.19 1.75 -6.31
N ILE A 61 4.67 2.43 -5.28
CA ILE A 61 3.24 2.66 -5.14
C ILE A 61 2.92 3.98 -5.83
N HIS A 62 2.13 3.92 -6.89
CA HIS A 62 1.78 5.10 -7.69
C HIS A 62 0.63 5.89 -7.10
N GLN A 63 -0.35 5.18 -6.52
CA GLN A 63 -1.58 5.79 -6.07
C GLN A 63 -2.29 4.90 -5.06
N ALA A 64 -3.00 5.54 -4.12
CA ALA A 64 -3.93 4.91 -3.20
C ALA A 64 -5.24 5.70 -3.21
N ILE A 65 -6.33 5.06 -3.60
CA ILE A 65 -7.65 5.69 -3.70
C ILE A 65 -8.61 4.99 -2.75
N ALA A 66 -9.18 5.76 -1.82
CA ALA A 66 -10.24 5.27 -0.94
C ALA A 66 -11.63 5.47 -1.59
N SER A 67 -12.55 4.55 -1.29
CA SER A 67 -13.95 4.61 -1.76
C SER A 67 -14.76 5.74 -1.12
N CYS A 68 -14.25 6.34 -0.04
CA CYS A 68 -14.85 7.46 0.68
C CYS A 68 -13.79 8.50 1.02
N GLY A 69 -14.11 9.80 0.88
CA GLY A 69 -13.25 10.89 1.34
C GLY A 69 -13.02 10.93 2.86
N CYS A 70 -13.82 10.17 3.61
CA CYS A 70 -13.66 9.96 5.06
C CYS A 70 -12.51 9.02 5.42
N THR A 71 -11.92 8.36 4.45
CA THR A 71 -10.82 7.40 4.62
C THR A 71 -9.59 7.91 3.87
N VAL A 72 -8.50 8.12 4.60
CA VAL A 72 -7.27 8.68 4.05
C VAL A 72 -6.13 7.68 4.16
N PRO A 73 -5.66 7.13 3.03
CA PRO A 73 -4.48 6.29 3.00
C PRO A 73 -3.20 7.13 2.89
N GLN A 74 -2.15 6.70 3.58
CA GLN A 74 -0.79 7.21 3.45
C GLN A 74 0.14 6.05 3.13
N TYR A 75 1.05 6.24 2.21
CA TYR A 75 1.96 5.20 1.74
C TYR A 75 3.35 5.77 1.43
N PRO A 76 4.41 4.93 1.43
CA PRO A 76 5.74 5.39 1.08
C PRO A 76 5.81 5.93 -0.35
N LYS A 77 6.40 7.11 -0.53
CA LYS A 77 6.61 7.73 -1.84
C LYS A 77 7.91 7.29 -2.52
N GLU A 78 8.87 6.81 -1.71
CA GLU A 78 10.15 6.30 -2.17
C GLU A 78 10.01 4.85 -2.66
N PRO A 79 10.80 4.43 -3.66
CA PRO A 79 10.84 3.03 -4.07
C PRO A 79 11.26 2.10 -2.92
N ILE A 80 10.60 0.97 -2.80
CA ILE A 80 10.92 -0.06 -1.82
C ILE A 80 11.76 -1.14 -2.51
N LYS A 81 12.99 -1.33 -2.03
CA LYS A 81 13.93 -2.30 -2.59
C LYS A 81 13.45 -3.73 -2.38
N PRO A 82 13.90 -4.68 -3.24
CA PRO A 82 13.61 -6.10 -3.04
C PRO A 82 13.99 -6.56 -1.62
N GLY A 83 13.06 -7.25 -0.96
CA GLY A 83 13.24 -7.74 0.40
C GLY A 83 12.95 -6.72 1.51
N GLU A 84 12.79 -5.44 1.18
CA GLU A 84 12.40 -4.42 2.15
C GLU A 84 10.90 -4.42 2.40
N SER A 85 10.53 -3.93 3.58
CA SER A 85 9.15 -3.82 4.03
C SER A 85 8.71 -2.36 4.11
N GLY A 86 7.41 -2.16 4.04
CA GLY A 86 6.78 -0.87 4.21
C GLY A 86 5.40 -1.03 4.83
N GLU A 87 4.70 0.08 5.02
CA GLU A 87 3.34 0.06 5.54
C GLU A 87 2.47 1.12 4.87
N VAL A 88 1.20 0.77 4.68
CA VAL A 88 0.14 1.70 4.29
C VAL A 88 -0.65 2.03 5.54
N THR A 89 -0.67 3.30 5.93
CA THR A 89 -1.43 3.78 7.09
C THR A 89 -2.77 4.28 6.60
N VAL A 90 -3.87 3.78 7.17
CA VAL A 90 -5.23 4.15 6.79
C VAL A 90 -5.94 4.75 7.98
N THR A 91 -6.44 5.98 7.83
CA THR A 91 -7.21 6.68 8.84
C THR A 91 -8.65 6.85 8.35
N TYR A 92 -9.60 6.36 9.15
CA TYR A 92 -11.01 6.65 8.99
C TYR A 92 -11.40 7.79 9.94
N ASN A 93 -12.10 8.78 9.41
CA ASN A 93 -12.66 9.87 10.20
C ASN A 93 -14.18 9.89 10.06
N GLY A 94 -14.86 9.44 11.11
CA GLY A 94 -16.33 9.40 11.18
C GLY A 94 -16.97 10.71 11.60
N ALA A 95 -16.21 11.81 11.76
CA ALA A 95 -16.79 13.11 12.11
C ALA A 95 -17.83 13.55 11.07
N GLY A 96 -19.02 13.92 11.54
CA GLY A 96 -20.13 14.30 10.67
C GLY A 96 -20.83 13.14 9.96
N LYS A 97 -20.42 11.90 10.23
CA LYS A 97 -21.10 10.69 9.74
C LYS A 97 -22.11 10.21 10.78
N PHE A 98 -23.17 9.54 10.30
CA PHE A 98 -24.09 8.86 11.19
C PHE A 98 -23.42 7.63 11.81
N PRO A 99 -23.68 7.36 13.11
CA PRO A 99 -23.25 6.11 13.72
C PRO A 99 -23.76 4.88 12.96
N GLY A 100 -23.02 3.82 13.01
CA GLY A 100 -23.32 2.56 12.35
C GLY A 100 -22.11 1.87 11.77
N HIS A 101 -22.38 0.79 11.06
CA HIS A 101 -21.36 0.01 10.38
C HIS A 101 -20.85 0.72 9.14
N PHE A 102 -19.54 0.69 8.92
CA PHE A 102 -18.92 1.15 7.68
C PHE A 102 -17.97 0.10 7.13
N ARG A 103 -17.81 0.12 5.81
CA ARG A 103 -16.84 -0.72 5.10
C ARG A 103 -16.30 0.09 3.90
N ASN A 104 -15.02 0.38 3.91
CA ASN A 104 -14.37 1.17 2.88
C ASN A 104 -13.21 0.39 2.24
N THR A 105 -13.04 0.58 0.95
CA THR A 105 -12.00 -0.07 0.17
C THR A 105 -10.94 0.97 -0.23
N ILE A 106 -9.68 0.61 -0.10
CA ILE A 106 -8.55 1.36 -0.60
C ILE A 106 -7.95 0.59 -1.78
N THR A 107 -7.92 1.21 -2.95
CA THR A 107 -7.33 0.64 -4.15
C THR A 107 -5.93 1.19 -4.32
N LEU A 108 -4.93 0.32 -4.22
CA LEU A 108 -3.53 0.64 -4.48
C LEU A 108 -3.18 0.31 -5.92
N ARG A 109 -2.50 1.25 -6.57
CA ARG A 109 -1.87 1.05 -7.89
C ARG A 109 -0.37 1.05 -7.72
N THR A 110 0.28 -0.02 -8.19
CA THR A 110 1.71 -0.22 -8.07
C THR A 110 2.31 -0.69 -9.40
N ASN A 111 3.64 -0.72 -9.47
CA ASN A 111 4.36 -1.33 -10.58
C ASN A 111 4.62 -2.84 -10.37
N SER A 112 3.98 -3.45 -9.39
CA SER A 112 4.14 -4.87 -9.11
C SER A 112 3.46 -5.74 -10.17
N LYS A 113 3.77 -7.03 -10.16
CA LYS A 113 3.17 -8.03 -11.05
C LYS A 113 1.63 -7.96 -11.06
N ASN A 114 1.03 -7.78 -9.88
CA ASN A 114 -0.38 -7.41 -9.74
C ASN A 114 -0.47 -5.90 -9.54
N GLU A 115 -0.77 -5.17 -10.59
CA GLU A 115 -0.78 -3.70 -10.58
C GLU A 115 -1.78 -3.11 -9.59
N ILE A 116 -2.82 -3.85 -9.24
CA ILE A 116 -3.90 -3.39 -8.37
C ILE A 116 -4.06 -4.33 -7.18
N THR A 117 -3.98 -3.75 -5.99
CA THR A 117 -4.26 -4.42 -4.72
C THR A 117 -5.35 -3.65 -3.98
N ARG A 118 -6.31 -4.35 -3.40
CA ARG A 118 -7.37 -3.75 -2.60
C ARG A 118 -7.20 -4.09 -1.13
N LEU A 119 -7.24 -3.04 -0.30
CA LEU A 119 -7.30 -3.15 1.15
C LEU A 119 -8.70 -2.76 1.61
N VAL A 120 -9.16 -3.37 2.67
CA VAL A 120 -10.51 -3.11 3.22
C VAL A 120 -10.40 -2.74 4.69
N VAL A 121 -11.07 -1.67 5.09
CA VAL A 121 -11.27 -1.29 6.49
C VAL A 121 -12.74 -1.28 6.80
N GLU A 122 -13.10 -1.76 7.97
CA GLU A 122 -14.47 -1.78 8.46
C GLU A 122 -14.52 -1.55 9.97
N GLY A 123 -15.67 -1.17 10.47
CA GLY A 123 -15.88 -0.95 11.89
C GLY A 123 -17.30 -0.49 12.18
N ASP A 124 -17.58 -0.32 13.46
CA ASP A 124 -18.89 0.08 13.95
C ASP A 124 -18.76 1.31 14.84
N MET A 125 -19.20 2.47 14.32
CA MET A 125 -19.22 3.68 15.11
C MET A 125 -20.51 3.74 15.93
N THR A 126 -20.35 3.83 17.25
CA THR A 126 -21.49 3.89 18.20
C THR A 126 -21.87 5.34 18.53
N PRO A 127 -23.15 5.62 18.81
CA PRO A 127 -23.58 6.94 19.24
C PRO A 127 -22.92 7.39 20.55
N ALA A 128 -22.61 8.68 20.67
CA ALA A 128 -22.05 9.26 21.91
C ALA A 128 -22.97 9.08 23.11
N SER A 129 -24.28 9.07 22.91
CA SER A 129 -25.27 8.83 23.96
C SER A 129 -25.23 7.44 24.57
N ALA A 130 -24.62 6.45 23.89
CA ALA A 130 -24.43 5.10 24.43
C ALA A 130 -23.34 5.05 25.50
N ASP A 131 -22.43 6.01 25.51
CA ASP A 131 -21.31 6.07 26.46
C ASP A 131 -21.74 6.61 27.85
N ILE A 132 -22.92 7.23 27.95
CA ILE A 132 -23.41 7.87 29.17
C ILE A 132 -24.07 6.84 30.13
N ASN A 133 -24.43 5.67 29.62
CA ASN A 133 -25.17 4.64 30.38
C ASN A 133 -24.27 3.49 30.88
N GLN A 134 -22.97 3.67 30.86
CA GLN A 134 -22.00 2.77 31.45
C GLN A 134 -21.27 3.47 32.63
#